data_09c376d801f7a8f94b148954dafab5f1
#
_entry.id   09c376d801f7a8f94b148954dafab5f1
#
_cell.length_a   1.000
_cell.length_b   1.000
_cell.length_c   1.000
_cell.angle_alpha   90.00
_cell.angle_beta   90.00
_cell.angle_gamma   90.00
#
_symmetry.space_group_name_H-M   'P 1'
#
loop_
_entity.id
_entity.type
_entity.pdbx_description
1 polymer ?
#
loop_
_entity_poly.entity_id
_entity_poly.type
_entity_poly.pdbx_seq_one_letter_code
_entity_poly.pdbx_strand_id
1 'polypeptide(L)'
;MHLIHRGIVNKQYKENLLKSFKYSFKKGYGIETDIHATKDHKFICFHDFTLNRIFKRKSSVKNMNYSQIKKISSQNKKPIPLLTDLLKASKNKYPLFIEIKPFLSKNYYINY
;
A
#
# COMPACT_ATOMS: atom_id res chain seq x y z
N MET A 1 5.29 19.52 7.49
CA MET A 1 5.21 18.84 6.20
C MET A 1 3.89 18.10 6.08
N HIS A 2 3.27 18.15 4.93
CA HIS A 2 2.00 17.47 4.71
C HIS A 2 2.19 16.00 4.35
N LEU A 3 1.34 15.15 4.93
CA LEU A 3 1.25 13.75 4.57
C LEU A 3 0.00 13.55 3.70
N ILE A 4 0.15 12.82 2.62
CA ILE A 4 -0.96 12.48 1.73
C ILE A 4 -1.43 11.07 2.06
N HIS A 5 -2.71 10.97 2.44
CA HIS A 5 -3.35 9.69 2.78
C HIS A 5 -3.37 8.77 1.56
N ARG A 6 -2.72 7.61 1.66
CA ARG A 6 -2.63 6.58 0.61
C ARG A 6 -2.07 7.11 -0.73
N GLY A 7 -1.29 8.22 -0.69
CA GLY A 7 -0.81 8.88 -1.90
C GLY A 7 -1.89 9.74 -2.54
N ILE A 8 -1.50 10.55 -3.52
CA ILE A 8 -2.45 11.40 -4.25
C ILE A 8 -3.35 10.49 -5.11
N VAL A 9 -4.68 10.69 -4.97
CA VAL A 9 -5.69 9.92 -5.69
C VAL A 9 -6.49 10.86 -6.58
N ASN A 10 -6.58 10.51 -7.87
CA ASN A 10 -7.39 11.24 -8.85
C ASN A 10 -7.73 10.30 -10.02
N LYS A 11 -8.16 10.83 -11.16
CA LYS A 11 -8.49 10.01 -12.34
C LYS A 11 -7.30 9.19 -12.84
N GLN A 12 -6.08 9.72 -12.68
CA GLN A 12 -4.85 9.10 -13.16
C GLN A 12 -4.16 8.24 -12.09
N TYR A 13 -4.27 8.62 -10.80
CA TYR A 13 -3.58 7.97 -9.70
C TYR A 13 -4.58 7.35 -8.73
N LYS A 14 -4.32 6.12 -8.31
CA LYS A 14 -5.17 5.37 -7.38
C LYS A 14 -4.50 5.22 -6.02
N GLU A 15 -5.30 4.92 -4.99
CA GLU A 15 -4.79 4.78 -3.63
C GLU A 15 -3.75 3.66 -3.51
N ASN A 16 -2.76 3.87 -2.66
CA ASN A 16 -1.73 2.88 -2.28
C ASN A 16 -1.00 2.25 -3.47
N LEU A 17 -0.90 2.94 -4.61
CA LEU A 17 -0.08 2.48 -5.72
C LEU A 17 1.26 3.22 -5.73
N LEU A 18 2.30 2.51 -6.15
CA LEU A 18 3.65 3.09 -6.23
C LEU A 18 3.68 4.36 -7.08
N LYS A 19 2.92 4.37 -8.17
CA LYS A 19 2.78 5.54 -9.05
C LYS A 19 2.24 6.75 -8.28
N SER A 20 1.22 6.56 -7.44
CA SER A 20 0.64 7.62 -6.62
C SER A 20 1.61 8.12 -5.56
N PHE A 21 2.35 7.21 -4.94
CA PHE A 21 3.38 7.56 -3.96
C PHE A 21 4.48 8.40 -4.61
N LYS A 22 5.00 7.96 -5.75
CA LYS A 22 6.05 8.70 -6.48
C LYS A 22 5.58 10.10 -6.90
N TYR A 23 4.32 10.21 -7.31
CA TYR A 23 3.74 11.51 -7.66
C TYR A 23 3.68 12.43 -6.43
N SER A 24 3.25 11.90 -5.28
CA SER A 24 3.23 12.66 -4.03
C SER A 24 4.62 13.15 -3.65
N PHE A 25 5.63 12.29 -3.75
CA PHE A 25 7.01 12.66 -3.44
C PHE A 25 7.53 13.73 -4.41
N LYS A 26 7.19 13.63 -5.69
CA LYS A 26 7.56 14.64 -6.69
C LYS A 26 7.00 16.01 -6.33
N LYS A 27 5.83 16.06 -5.69
CA LYS A 27 5.22 17.30 -5.19
C LYS A 27 5.79 17.77 -3.86
N GLY A 28 6.72 17.03 -3.27
CA GLY A 28 7.35 17.38 -2.00
C GLY A 28 6.57 16.95 -0.77
N TYR A 29 5.60 16.05 -0.91
CA TYR A 29 4.79 15.57 0.21
C TYR A 29 5.32 14.25 0.76
N GLY A 30 5.17 14.06 2.07
CA GLY A 30 5.21 12.73 2.64
C GLY A 30 3.89 12.01 2.39
N ILE A 31 3.81 10.76 2.74
CA ILE A 31 2.57 10.00 2.59
C ILE A 31 2.21 9.23 3.86
N GLU A 32 0.92 8.92 3.98
CA GLU A 32 0.40 7.94 4.91
C GLU A 32 -0.04 6.74 4.07
N THR A 33 0.25 5.55 4.53
CA THR A 33 -0.16 4.31 3.86
C THR A 33 -0.46 3.23 4.89
N ASP A 34 -1.10 2.19 4.42
CA ASP A 34 -1.44 1.03 5.22
C ASP A 34 -0.64 -0.17 4.73
N ILE A 35 -0.20 -1.04 5.64
CA ILE A 35 0.43 -2.29 5.24
C ILE A 35 -0.29 -3.49 5.86
N HIS A 36 -0.31 -4.58 5.09
CA HIS A 36 -0.77 -5.89 5.53
C HIS A 36 0.33 -6.92 5.31
N ALA A 37 0.41 -7.90 6.20
CA ALA A 37 1.23 -9.08 5.98
C ALA A 37 0.45 -10.10 5.15
N THR A 38 1.08 -10.64 4.12
CA THR A 38 0.53 -11.73 3.33
C THR A 38 0.77 -13.08 4.02
N LYS A 39 0.20 -14.15 3.48
CA LYS A 39 0.39 -15.50 4.02
C LYS A 39 1.88 -15.88 4.06
N ASP A 40 2.66 -15.47 3.06
CA ASP A 40 4.10 -15.74 2.98
C ASP A 40 4.96 -14.65 3.62
N HIS A 41 4.36 -13.85 4.53
CA HIS A 41 5.04 -12.83 5.34
C HIS A 41 5.70 -11.72 4.53
N LYS A 42 5.10 -11.34 3.40
CA LYS A 42 5.48 -10.13 2.68
C LYS A 42 4.60 -8.99 3.14
N PHE A 43 5.15 -7.78 3.24
CA PHE A 43 4.35 -6.60 3.59
C PHE A 43 3.96 -5.86 2.32
N ILE A 44 2.66 -5.65 2.15
CA ILE A 44 2.10 -4.94 0.99
C ILE A 44 1.47 -3.64 1.42
N CYS A 45 1.48 -2.65 0.54
CA CYS A 45 0.77 -1.39 0.74
C CYS A 45 -0.66 -1.54 0.23
N PHE A 46 -1.58 -1.73 1.16
CA PHE A 46 -2.99 -1.97 0.84
C PHE A 46 -3.84 -1.68 2.07
N HIS A 47 -5.03 -1.11 1.88
CA HIS A 47 -5.87 -0.70 3.01
C HIS A 47 -6.76 -1.81 3.53
N ASP A 48 -7.47 -2.50 2.64
CA ASP A 48 -8.54 -3.42 3.03
C ASP A 48 -7.98 -4.77 3.48
N PHE A 49 -8.77 -5.49 4.28
CA PHE A 49 -8.41 -6.87 4.69
C PHE A 49 -8.67 -7.89 3.60
N THR A 50 -9.51 -7.53 2.61
CA THR A 50 -9.82 -8.40 1.47
C THR A 50 -9.62 -7.64 0.16
N LEU A 51 -9.56 -8.37 -0.95
CA LEU A 51 -9.43 -7.77 -2.28
C LEU A 51 -10.77 -7.38 -2.89
N ASN A 52 -11.86 -7.42 -2.12
CA ASN A 52 -13.21 -7.30 -2.68
C ASN A 52 -13.52 -5.91 -3.24
N ARG A 53 -13.25 -4.85 -2.50
CA ARG A 53 -13.59 -3.47 -2.92
C ARG A 53 -12.88 -3.08 -4.21
N ILE A 54 -11.59 -3.38 -4.30
CA ILE A 54 -10.75 -2.92 -5.42
C ILE A 54 -10.77 -3.91 -6.58
N PHE A 55 -10.72 -5.23 -6.28
CA PHE A 55 -10.50 -6.26 -7.31
C PHE A 55 -11.67 -7.23 -7.46
N LYS A 56 -12.76 -7.04 -6.72
CA LYS A 56 -13.96 -7.89 -6.79
C LYS A 56 -13.66 -9.36 -6.44
N ARG A 57 -12.71 -9.59 -5.53
CA ARG A 57 -12.32 -10.91 -5.03
C ARG A 57 -12.52 -10.94 -3.53
N LYS A 58 -13.29 -11.92 -3.02
CA LYS A 58 -13.58 -12.02 -1.58
C LYS A 58 -12.43 -12.61 -0.75
N SER A 59 -11.29 -12.86 -1.38
CA SER A 59 -10.13 -13.44 -0.71
C SER A 59 -9.51 -12.48 0.29
N SER A 60 -9.11 -13.00 1.46
CA SER A 60 -8.42 -12.22 2.48
C SER A 60 -6.93 -12.14 2.17
N VAL A 61 -6.35 -10.96 2.37
CA VAL A 61 -4.91 -10.72 2.14
C VAL A 61 -4.06 -11.72 2.94
N LYS A 62 -4.37 -11.93 4.22
CA LYS A 62 -3.62 -12.82 5.10
C LYS A 62 -3.59 -14.28 4.66
N ASN A 63 -4.52 -14.68 3.80
CA ASN A 63 -4.64 -16.06 3.30
C ASN A 63 -4.05 -16.24 1.91
N MET A 64 -3.42 -15.21 1.34
CA MET A 64 -2.86 -15.23 0.00
C MET A 64 -1.36 -15.00 0.03
N ASN A 65 -0.64 -15.69 -0.84
CA ASN A 65 0.77 -15.41 -1.09
C ASN A 65 0.90 -14.15 -1.94
N TYR A 66 2.02 -13.43 -1.81
CA TYR A 66 2.21 -12.21 -2.57
C TYR A 66 2.17 -12.43 -4.08
N SER A 67 2.67 -13.58 -4.57
CA SER A 67 2.63 -13.88 -6.01
C SER A 67 1.20 -13.89 -6.56
N GLN A 68 0.24 -14.39 -5.79
CA GLN A 68 -1.18 -14.40 -6.17
C GLN A 68 -1.75 -12.98 -6.18
N ILE A 69 -1.46 -12.21 -5.15
CA ILE A 69 -1.90 -10.80 -5.04
C ILE A 69 -1.30 -9.97 -6.18
N LYS A 70 -0.02 -10.15 -6.45
CA LYS A 70 0.67 -9.46 -7.54
C LYS A 70 0.03 -9.76 -8.89
N LYS A 71 -0.28 -11.03 -9.16
CA LYS A 71 -0.92 -11.44 -10.40
C LYS A 71 -2.27 -10.78 -10.59
N ILE A 72 -3.14 -10.86 -9.58
CA ILE A 72 -4.48 -10.28 -9.64
C ILE A 72 -4.40 -8.76 -9.82
N SER A 73 -3.59 -8.09 -9.03
CA SER A 73 -3.50 -6.63 -9.06
C SER A 73 -2.89 -6.12 -10.36
N SER A 74 -1.87 -6.81 -10.87
CA SER A 74 -1.24 -6.43 -12.15
C SER A 74 -2.17 -6.62 -13.33
N GLN A 75 -2.95 -7.71 -13.35
CA GLN A 75 -3.94 -7.95 -14.40
C GLN A 75 -5.01 -6.87 -14.43
N ASN A 76 -5.29 -6.24 -13.29
CA ASN A 76 -6.26 -5.15 -13.18
C ASN A 76 -5.61 -3.76 -13.28
N LYS A 77 -4.35 -3.70 -13.70
CA LYS A 77 -3.59 -2.45 -13.88
C LYS A 77 -3.50 -1.59 -12.63
N LYS A 78 -3.59 -2.22 -11.45
CA LYS A 78 -3.46 -1.57 -10.15
C LYS A 78 -2.49 -2.40 -9.30
N PRO A 79 -1.22 -2.55 -9.72
CA PRO A 79 -0.29 -3.45 -9.04
C PRO A 79 -0.05 -3.00 -7.59
N ILE A 80 -0.28 -3.91 -6.67
CA ILE A 80 -0.09 -3.65 -5.25
C ILE A 80 1.40 -3.68 -4.94
N PRO A 81 1.99 -2.57 -4.42
CA PRO A 81 3.42 -2.54 -4.14
C PRO A 81 3.77 -3.23 -2.83
N LEU A 82 5.00 -3.70 -2.74
CA LEU A 82 5.59 -4.10 -1.48
C LEU A 82 6.01 -2.86 -0.69
N LEU A 83 6.06 -3.00 0.63
CA LEU A 83 6.61 -1.94 1.49
C LEU A 83 8.03 -1.56 1.07
N THR A 84 8.85 -2.55 0.67
CA THR A 84 10.22 -2.29 0.20
C THR A 84 10.24 -1.40 -1.04
N ASP A 85 9.24 -1.50 -1.92
CA ASP A 85 9.14 -0.63 -3.09
C ASP A 85 8.88 0.82 -2.66
N LEU A 86 8.02 1.01 -1.66
CA LEU A 86 7.74 2.33 -1.10
C LEU A 86 8.97 2.93 -0.45
N LEU A 87 9.69 2.14 0.36
CA LEU A 87 10.89 2.62 1.05
C LEU A 87 11.95 3.07 0.05
N LYS A 88 12.14 2.33 -1.03
CA LYS A 88 13.06 2.72 -2.11
C LYS A 88 12.60 4.01 -2.80
N ALA A 89 11.30 4.15 -3.06
CA ALA A 89 10.76 5.33 -3.72
C ALA A 89 10.89 6.58 -2.87
N SER A 90 10.80 6.46 -1.54
CA SER A 90 10.93 7.59 -0.62
C SER A 90 12.35 8.13 -0.53
N LYS A 91 13.37 7.30 -0.84
CA LYS A 91 14.80 7.65 -0.85
C LYS A 91 15.29 8.24 0.47
N ASN A 92 14.67 7.87 1.60
CA ASN A 92 14.93 8.46 2.92
C ASN A 92 14.76 9.97 2.95
N LYS A 93 14.06 10.54 1.98
CA LYS A 93 13.90 11.98 1.83
C LYS A 93 12.52 12.46 2.26
N TYR A 94 11.51 11.62 2.07
CA TYR A 94 10.11 11.99 2.33
C TYR A 94 9.58 11.20 3.52
N PRO A 95 8.87 11.86 4.45
CA PRO A 95 8.34 11.18 5.63
C PRO A 95 7.23 10.20 5.27
N LEU A 96 7.21 9.08 5.98
CA LEU A 96 6.22 8.04 5.82
C LEU A 96 5.55 7.80 7.17
N PHE A 97 4.23 7.76 7.18
CA PHE A 97 3.43 7.32 8.31
C PHE A 97 2.74 6.03 7.92
N ILE A 98 3.12 4.94 8.57
CA ILE A 98 2.70 3.59 8.16
C ILE A 98 1.77 3.00 9.21
N GLU A 99 0.53 2.72 8.82
CA GLU A 99 -0.42 1.99 9.65
C GLU A 99 -0.27 0.50 9.38
N ILE A 100 0.04 -0.27 10.43
CA ILE A 100 0.17 -1.72 10.33
C ILE A 100 -1.19 -2.35 10.62
N LYS A 101 -1.79 -2.99 9.61
CA LYS A 101 -3.05 -3.71 9.79
C LYS A 101 -2.77 -5.07 10.39
N PRO A 102 -3.27 -5.37 11.59
CA PRO A 102 -2.98 -6.63 12.26
C PRO A 102 -3.88 -7.76 11.76
N PHE A 103 -3.49 -8.99 12.08
CA PHE A 103 -4.39 -10.13 11.96
C PHE A 103 -5.50 -10.09 13.02
N LEU A 104 -5.31 -9.27 14.08
CA LEU A 104 -6.24 -9.06 15.16
C LEU A 104 -6.87 -7.66 15.06
N SER A 105 -7.71 -7.29 16.02
CA SER A 105 -8.52 -6.07 15.97
C SER A 105 -7.79 -4.76 16.25
N LYS A 106 -6.51 -4.79 16.65
CA LYS A 106 -5.76 -3.58 16.98
C LYS A 106 -4.91 -3.12 15.81
N ASN A 107 -4.89 -1.80 15.55
CA ASN A 107 -4.00 -1.20 14.57
C ASN A 107 -2.73 -0.71 15.24
N TYR A 108 -1.62 -0.81 14.54
CA TYR A 108 -0.32 -0.31 14.98
C TYR A 108 0.19 0.69 13.97
N TYR A 109 1.02 1.64 14.43
CA TYR A 109 1.55 2.72 13.60
C TYR A 109 3.05 2.84 13.79
N ILE A 110 3.76 3.15 12.70
CA ILE A 110 5.18 3.52 12.75
C ILE A 110 5.35 4.87 12.05
N ASN A 111 6.14 5.75 12.66
CA ASN A 111 6.67 6.96 12.00
C ASN A 111 8.01 6.62 11.38
N TYR A 112 8.13 6.87 10.12
CA TYR A 112 9.34 6.52 9.39
C TYR A 112 10.08 7.75 8.92
#